data_3dea3a3a4348f685d8108e678d07ce19
#
_entry.id   3dea3a3a4348f685d8108e678d07ce19
#
_cell.length_a   1.000
_cell.length_b   1.000
_cell.length_c   1.000
_cell.angle_alpha   90.00
_cell.angle_beta   90.00
_cell.angle_gamma   90.00
#
_symmetry.space_group_name_H-M   'P 1'
#
loop_
_entity.id
_entity.type
_entity.pdbx_description
1 polymer ?
#
loop_
_entity_poly.entity_id
_entity_poly.type
_entity_poly.pdbx_seq_one_letter_code
_entity_poly.pdbx_strand_id
1 'polypeptide(L)'
;MTASVSAWTSPAAIEVESRLFRALAVLRVVVLINALGLTVYRAANFDPPAAALVCALVMVGWTVFALWAYADPHRRTAVLVGADLAIALGLLLVTPLVKGPGFQASVPGFWVSGALLACAIHYRWIGGLLAGVALAAVDLGLRQEIDQSIYGNAFLLLIGGPVVGYMCESVQRMALERDEAERAAARAEERARLARAVHDGVLQVLALVQRRGGELGGDAAELGRLAGEQERELRALIRGEQPGRGPAAGMGDLAAALAELETGTVTVSGPATAVEMPAHQAEEIVAATRAALDNVRRHVGEDARAWVLLQAFPDHVEVSVRDDGPGIAEGRVVEAGAQGRLGISESIRGRIEDLGGQAELITGATGTEWELTVPRTGVDA
;
A
#
# COMPACT_ATOMS: atom_id res chain seq x y z
N MET A 1 -18.82 1.37 10.64
CA MET A 1 -18.45 2.48 9.73
C MET A 1 -17.77 3.58 10.54
N THR A 2 -16.49 3.38 10.87
CA THR A 2 -15.65 4.40 11.53
C THR A 2 -14.74 4.96 10.45
N ALA A 3 -15.23 5.98 9.72
CA ALA A 3 -14.37 6.75 8.81
C ALA A 3 -13.34 7.47 9.68
N SER A 4 -12.08 7.08 9.53
CA SER A 4 -10.96 7.67 10.26
C SER A 4 -10.84 9.16 9.94
N VAL A 5 -10.97 9.97 10.97
CA VAL A 5 -10.89 11.44 10.95
C VAL A 5 -9.46 11.96 10.74
N SER A 6 -8.47 11.09 10.48
CA SER A 6 -7.07 11.49 10.33
C SER A 6 -6.60 11.40 8.87
N ALA A 7 -7.09 12.29 8.03
CA ALA A 7 -6.80 12.25 6.60
C ALA A 7 -5.48 12.97 6.19
N TRP A 8 -4.87 13.77 7.06
CA TRP A 8 -3.69 14.57 6.76
C TRP A 8 -2.46 14.06 7.49
N THR A 9 -2.09 12.78 7.29
CA THR A 9 -0.96 12.15 8.00
C THR A 9 0.33 12.09 7.17
N SER A 10 0.25 12.20 5.84
CA SER A 10 1.45 12.24 4.99
C SER A 10 1.97 13.67 4.81
N PRO A 11 3.29 13.89 4.65
CA PRO A 11 3.87 15.21 4.39
C PRO A 11 3.27 15.90 3.16
N ALA A 12 3.02 15.15 2.08
CA ALA A 12 2.39 15.67 0.86
C ALA A 12 0.95 16.15 1.12
N ALA A 13 0.16 15.39 1.88
CA ALA A 13 -1.19 15.78 2.26
C ALA A 13 -1.20 17.07 3.11
N ILE A 14 -0.31 17.18 4.12
CA ILE A 14 -0.18 18.36 4.97
C ILE A 14 0.20 19.60 4.14
N GLU A 15 1.06 19.44 3.14
CA GLU A 15 1.43 20.56 2.27
C GLU A 15 0.24 21.03 1.42
N VAL A 16 -0.54 20.11 0.84
CA VAL A 16 -1.77 20.45 0.09
C VAL A 16 -2.77 21.17 1.00
N GLU A 17 -3.03 20.66 2.20
CA GLU A 17 -3.91 21.30 3.17
C GLU A 17 -3.41 22.74 3.48
N SER A 18 -2.12 22.91 3.69
CA SER A 18 -1.53 24.20 3.99
C SER A 18 -1.65 25.21 2.84
N ARG A 19 -1.61 24.74 1.60
CA ARG A 19 -1.90 25.58 0.42
C ARG A 19 -3.37 26.00 0.37
N LEU A 20 -4.31 25.08 0.66
CA LEU A 20 -5.73 25.37 0.70
C LEU A 20 -6.08 26.38 1.82
N PHE A 21 -5.53 26.21 3.02
CA PHE A 21 -5.76 27.19 4.11
C PHE A 21 -5.11 28.56 3.82
N ARG A 22 -4.01 28.62 3.08
CA ARG A 22 -3.46 29.91 2.59
C ARG A 22 -4.39 30.60 1.61
N ALA A 23 -4.98 29.85 0.67
CA ALA A 23 -5.98 30.40 -0.24
C ALA A 23 -7.23 30.85 0.52
N LEU A 24 -7.68 30.07 1.51
CA LEU A 24 -8.78 30.47 2.40
C LEU A 24 -8.45 31.74 3.20
N ALA A 25 -7.21 31.92 3.64
CA ALA A 25 -6.79 33.13 4.34
C ALA A 25 -6.96 34.39 3.48
N VAL A 26 -6.54 34.32 2.21
CA VAL A 26 -6.76 35.43 1.24
C VAL A 26 -8.25 35.70 1.06
N LEU A 27 -9.04 34.64 0.85
CA LEU A 27 -10.50 34.80 0.70
C LEU A 27 -11.14 35.43 1.94
N ARG A 28 -10.76 35.03 3.16
CA ARG A 28 -11.27 35.62 4.42
C ARG A 28 -11.02 37.12 4.51
N VAL A 29 -9.86 37.58 4.11
CA VAL A 29 -9.55 39.00 4.06
C VAL A 29 -10.45 39.72 3.05
N VAL A 30 -10.62 39.16 1.85
CA VAL A 30 -11.47 39.76 0.80
C VAL A 30 -12.93 39.86 1.25
N VAL A 31 -13.50 38.76 1.80
CA VAL A 31 -14.90 38.75 2.26
C VAL A 31 -15.10 39.63 3.52
N LEU A 32 -14.08 39.76 4.38
CA LEU A 32 -14.13 40.69 5.51
C LEU A 32 -14.19 42.13 5.01
N ILE A 33 -13.31 42.54 4.11
CA ILE A 33 -13.31 43.87 3.50
C ILE A 33 -14.66 44.18 2.87
N ASN A 34 -15.20 43.21 2.11
CA ASN A 34 -16.53 43.33 1.52
C ASN A 34 -17.63 43.53 2.57
N ALA A 35 -17.64 42.70 3.64
CA ALA A 35 -18.63 42.78 4.70
C ALA A 35 -18.56 44.13 5.47
N LEU A 36 -17.36 44.60 5.76
CA LEU A 36 -17.14 45.90 6.41
C LEU A 36 -17.57 47.07 5.49
N GLY A 37 -17.20 47.01 4.21
CA GLY A 37 -17.62 48.01 3.20
C GLY A 37 -19.14 48.09 3.08
N LEU A 38 -19.84 46.97 3.03
CA LEU A 38 -21.29 46.91 3.02
C LEU A 38 -21.92 47.40 4.34
N THR A 39 -21.29 47.11 5.48
CA THR A 39 -21.74 47.62 6.78
C THR A 39 -21.69 49.14 6.84
N VAL A 40 -20.58 49.74 6.39
CA VAL A 40 -20.44 51.18 6.29
C VAL A 40 -21.40 51.80 5.30
N TYR A 41 -21.52 51.22 4.10
CA TYR A 41 -22.47 51.69 3.07
C TYR A 41 -23.92 51.67 3.53
N ARG A 42 -24.31 50.69 4.36
CA ARG A 42 -25.65 50.52 4.90
C ARG A 42 -25.79 50.98 6.35
N ALA A 43 -24.90 51.83 6.83
CA ALA A 43 -24.89 52.29 8.24
C ALA A 43 -26.21 52.86 8.72
N ALA A 44 -26.98 53.51 7.82
CA ALA A 44 -28.31 54.04 8.13
C ALA A 44 -29.42 52.95 8.40
N ASN A 45 -29.14 51.68 8.07
CA ASN A 45 -30.07 50.56 8.22
C ASN A 45 -29.89 49.79 9.54
N PHE A 46 -29.09 50.29 10.46
CA PHE A 46 -28.82 49.64 11.75
C PHE A 46 -29.44 50.44 12.90
N ASP A 47 -30.23 49.77 13.71
CA ASP A 47 -30.81 50.33 14.93
C ASP A 47 -30.67 49.35 16.11
N PRO A 48 -29.78 49.59 17.05
CA PRO A 48 -28.87 50.75 17.23
C PRO A 48 -27.51 50.58 16.46
N PRO A 49 -26.86 51.65 16.02
CA PRO A 49 -25.61 51.61 15.29
C PRO A 49 -24.43 50.97 16.08
N ALA A 50 -24.50 50.99 17.41
CA ALA A 50 -23.53 50.35 18.30
C ALA A 50 -23.50 48.79 18.08
N ALA A 51 -24.65 48.18 17.79
CA ALA A 51 -24.72 46.74 17.55
C ALA A 51 -23.99 46.34 16.25
N ALA A 52 -24.07 47.17 15.21
CA ALA A 52 -23.34 46.96 13.96
C ALA A 52 -21.81 47.01 14.18
N LEU A 53 -21.36 47.94 15.02
CA LEU A 53 -19.94 48.08 15.38
C LEU A 53 -19.45 46.85 16.15
N VAL A 54 -20.23 46.34 17.11
CA VAL A 54 -19.88 45.10 17.84
C VAL A 54 -19.77 43.92 16.89
N CYS A 55 -20.71 43.72 15.97
CA CYS A 55 -20.65 42.65 14.96
C CYS A 55 -19.40 42.80 14.07
N ALA A 56 -19.07 44.03 13.63
CA ALA A 56 -17.88 44.30 12.85
C ALA A 56 -16.60 43.99 13.62
N LEU A 57 -16.50 44.37 14.90
CA LEU A 57 -15.37 44.03 15.76
C LEU A 57 -15.21 42.53 15.97
N VAL A 58 -16.33 41.78 16.14
CA VAL A 58 -16.31 40.31 16.22
C VAL A 58 -15.79 39.70 14.92
N MET A 59 -16.27 40.16 13.75
CA MET A 59 -15.79 39.67 12.45
C MET A 59 -14.30 39.92 12.24
N VAL A 60 -13.81 41.15 12.58
CA VAL A 60 -12.37 41.49 12.47
C VAL A 60 -11.56 40.62 13.43
N GLY A 61 -11.90 40.65 14.73
CA GLY A 61 -11.18 39.90 15.76
C GLY A 61 -11.10 38.43 15.49
N TRP A 62 -12.25 37.83 15.08
CA TRP A 62 -12.27 36.42 14.70
C TRP A 62 -11.46 36.13 13.44
N THR A 63 -11.52 36.97 12.42
CA THR A 63 -10.72 36.79 11.21
C THR A 63 -9.23 36.86 11.52
N VAL A 64 -8.76 37.81 12.30
CA VAL A 64 -7.35 37.90 12.71
C VAL A 64 -6.92 36.65 13.49
N PHE A 65 -7.75 36.23 14.45
CA PHE A 65 -7.50 34.99 15.19
C PHE A 65 -7.47 33.76 14.29
N ALA A 66 -8.44 33.61 13.38
CA ALA A 66 -8.52 32.50 12.44
C ALA A 66 -7.31 32.44 11.49
N LEU A 67 -6.87 33.60 10.96
CA LEU A 67 -5.67 33.68 10.14
C LEU A 67 -4.42 33.17 10.89
N TRP A 68 -4.27 33.57 12.16
CA TRP A 68 -3.16 33.11 13.00
C TRP A 68 -3.30 31.62 13.33
N ALA A 69 -4.48 31.15 13.70
CA ALA A 69 -4.71 29.77 14.12
C ALA A 69 -4.58 28.78 12.96
N TYR A 70 -5.15 29.09 11.79
CA TYR A 70 -5.06 28.24 10.61
C TYR A 70 -3.69 28.27 9.90
N ALA A 71 -2.80 29.20 10.24
CA ALA A 71 -1.45 29.23 9.69
C ALA A 71 -0.63 28.01 10.15
N ASP A 72 -0.89 27.50 11.34
CA ASP A 72 -0.19 26.34 11.92
C ASP A 72 -1.03 25.04 11.73
N PRO A 73 -0.51 24.04 11.02
CA PRO A 73 -1.22 22.75 10.84
C PRO A 73 -1.65 22.08 12.16
N HIS A 74 -0.86 22.21 13.24
CA HIS A 74 -1.15 21.59 14.53
C HIS A 74 -2.34 22.22 15.25
N ARG A 75 -2.73 23.44 14.89
CA ARG A 75 -3.87 24.17 15.48
C ARG A 75 -5.18 23.96 14.74
N ARG A 76 -5.17 23.32 13.57
CA ARG A 76 -6.34 23.04 12.73
C ARG A 76 -7.18 21.92 13.31
N THR A 77 -7.71 22.12 14.51
CA THR A 77 -8.48 21.13 15.24
C THR A 77 -9.98 21.20 14.88
N ALA A 78 -10.70 20.10 15.12
CA ALA A 78 -12.16 20.06 15.01
C ALA A 78 -12.84 21.15 15.85
N VAL A 79 -12.29 21.48 17.02
CA VAL A 79 -12.78 22.52 17.91
C VAL A 79 -12.67 23.90 17.25
N LEU A 80 -11.54 24.21 16.61
CA LEU A 80 -11.34 25.48 15.91
C LEU A 80 -12.34 25.63 14.74
N VAL A 81 -12.49 24.59 13.92
CA VAL A 81 -13.43 24.57 12.79
C VAL A 81 -14.87 24.67 13.26
N GLY A 82 -15.22 23.97 14.36
CA GLY A 82 -16.54 24.06 14.99
C GLY A 82 -16.83 25.45 15.57
N ALA A 83 -15.85 26.08 16.22
CA ALA A 83 -15.97 27.45 16.74
C ALA A 83 -16.15 28.48 15.62
N ASP A 84 -15.44 28.29 14.50
CA ASP A 84 -15.57 29.12 13.31
C ASP A 84 -16.99 29.10 12.74
N LEU A 85 -17.56 27.91 12.59
CA LEU A 85 -18.94 27.74 12.17
C LEU A 85 -19.94 28.30 13.19
N ALA A 86 -19.70 28.08 14.49
CA ALA A 86 -20.58 28.58 15.55
C ALA A 86 -20.65 30.11 15.59
N ILE A 87 -19.52 30.80 15.38
CA ILE A 87 -19.49 32.26 15.31
C ILE A 87 -20.21 32.78 14.06
N ALA A 88 -20.03 32.09 12.92
CA ALA A 88 -20.76 32.45 11.69
C ALA A 88 -22.29 32.31 11.87
N LEU A 89 -22.73 31.20 12.47
CA LEU A 89 -24.13 30.98 12.80
C LEU A 89 -24.64 32.00 13.83
N GLY A 90 -23.84 32.33 14.87
CA GLY A 90 -24.19 33.33 15.88
C GLY A 90 -24.40 34.72 15.27
N LEU A 91 -23.55 35.15 14.34
CA LEU A 91 -23.71 36.41 13.63
C LEU A 91 -24.94 36.46 12.72
N LEU A 92 -25.30 35.30 12.10
CA LEU A 92 -26.57 35.19 11.38
C LEU A 92 -27.74 35.33 12.32
N LEU A 93 -27.77 34.63 13.46
CA LEU A 93 -28.84 34.66 14.45
C LEU A 93 -29.05 36.05 15.09
N VAL A 94 -27.98 36.82 15.24
CA VAL A 94 -28.03 38.19 15.77
C VAL A 94 -28.55 39.19 14.73
N THR A 95 -28.56 38.88 13.44
CA THR A 95 -28.96 39.78 12.35
C THR A 95 -30.34 40.43 12.56
N PRO A 96 -31.44 39.70 12.94
CA PRO A 96 -32.76 40.31 13.17
C PRO A 96 -32.76 41.30 14.33
N LEU A 97 -31.93 41.09 15.35
CA LEU A 97 -31.79 41.97 16.51
C LEU A 97 -31.11 43.30 16.16
N VAL A 98 -30.24 43.29 15.16
CA VAL A 98 -29.41 44.45 14.76
C VAL A 98 -30.09 45.24 13.62
N LYS A 99 -30.83 44.57 12.74
CA LYS A 99 -31.46 45.20 11.54
C LYS A 99 -32.97 45.25 11.60
N GLY A 100 -33.58 44.69 12.64
CA GLY A 100 -35.04 44.55 12.74
C GLY A 100 -35.60 43.41 11.89
N PRO A 101 -36.90 43.07 12.06
CA PRO A 101 -37.60 42.10 11.25
C PRO A 101 -37.74 42.64 9.81
N GLY A 102 -37.53 41.81 8.79
CA GLY A 102 -37.64 42.22 7.37
C GLY A 102 -36.34 42.71 6.74
N PHE A 103 -35.19 42.40 7.36
CA PHE A 103 -33.88 42.67 6.77
C PHE A 103 -33.69 41.96 5.42
N GLN A 104 -33.14 42.65 4.40
CA GLN A 104 -32.85 42.06 3.09
C GLN A 104 -31.52 41.38 3.00
N ALA A 105 -30.53 41.78 3.82
CA ALA A 105 -29.17 41.20 3.82
C ALA A 105 -28.72 40.94 5.26
N SER A 106 -28.18 39.75 5.53
CA SER A 106 -27.61 39.40 6.82
C SER A 106 -26.40 40.27 7.17
N VAL A 107 -26.10 40.42 8.46
CA VAL A 107 -24.96 41.21 8.93
C VAL A 107 -23.64 40.67 8.39
N PRO A 108 -23.33 39.35 8.53
CA PRO A 108 -22.08 38.83 8.06
C PRO A 108 -21.98 38.71 6.54
N GLY A 109 -23.10 38.68 5.79
CA GLY A 109 -23.10 38.53 4.33
C GLY A 109 -22.23 37.35 3.86
N PHE A 110 -21.36 37.60 2.91
CA PHE A 110 -20.46 36.56 2.39
C PHE A 110 -19.34 36.14 3.34
N TRP A 111 -19.16 36.84 4.48
CA TRP A 111 -18.10 36.47 5.45
C TRP A 111 -18.28 35.06 6.00
N VAL A 112 -19.51 34.53 6.07
CA VAL A 112 -19.82 33.16 6.50
C VAL A 112 -19.18 32.07 5.61
N SER A 113 -18.87 32.42 4.35
CA SER A 113 -18.18 31.51 3.43
C SER A 113 -16.81 31.05 3.94
N GLY A 114 -16.16 31.87 4.78
CA GLY A 114 -14.90 31.49 5.42
C GLY A 114 -15.05 30.28 6.33
N ALA A 115 -16.10 30.21 7.13
CA ALA A 115 -16.39 29.06 8.00
C ALA A 115 -16.87 27.84 7.20
N LEU A 116 -17.71 28.05 6.18
CA LEU A 116 -18.16 27.01 5.25
C LEU A 116 -16.96 26.28 4.60
N LEU A 117 -16.04 27.06 4.05
CA LEU A 117 -14.87 26.51 3.36
C LEU A 117 -13.86 25.90 4.31
N ALA A 118 -13.71 26.40 5.54
CA ALA A 118 -12.89 25.74 6.56
C ALA A 118 -13.43 24.33 6.88
N CYS A 119 -14.76 24.19 7.02
CA CYS A 119 -15.41 22.88 7.18
C CYS A 119 -15.20 21.99 5.94
N ALA A 120 -15.30 22.54 4.74
CA ALA A 120 -15.11 21.82 3.49
C ALA A 120 -13.67 21.33 3.32
N ILE A 121 -12.66 22.12 3.69
CA ILE A 121 -11.25 21.71 3.62
C ILE A 121 -10.96 20.63 4.67
N HIS A 122 -11.45 20.80 5.91
CA HIS A 122 -11.12 19.91 7.03
C HIS A 122 -11.88 18.59 6.98
N TYR A 123 -13.20 18.63 6.69
CA TYR A 123 -14.08 17.45 6.68
C TYR A 123 -14.53 17.03 5.28
N ARG A 124 -13.91 17.61 4.23
CA ARG A 124 -14.21 17.32 2.84
C ARG A 124 -15.66 17.66 2.45
N TRP A 125 -16.22 16.97 1.45
CA TRP A 125 -17.54 17.27 0.92
C TRP A 125 -18.67 17.14 1.96
N ILE A 126 -18.55 16.19 2.92
CA ILE A 126 -19.53 16.00 3.99
C ILE A 126 -19.55 17.22 4.93
N GLY A 127 -18.37 17.71 5.34
CA GLY A 127 -18.27 18.90 6.17
C GLY A 127 -18.77 20.14 5.47
N GLY A 128 -18.46 20.28 4.18
CA GLY A 128 -18.99 21.37 3.33
C GLY A 128 -20.51 21.32 3.22
N LEU A 129 -21.10 20.12 3.05
CA LEU A 129 -22.54 19.93 2.98
C LEU A 129 -23.21 20.29 4.32
N LEU A 130 -22.74 19.75 5.43
CA LEU A 130 -23.31 19.98 6.76
C LEU A 130 -23.25 21.46 7.15
N ALA A 131 -22.10 22.11 6.92
CA ALA A 131 -21.95 23.54 7.17
C ALA A 131 -22.85 24.37 6.24
N GLY A 132 -22.95 24.00 4.96
CA GLY A 132 -23.83 24.65 3.98
C GLY A 132 -25.30 24.55 4.37
N VAL A 133 -25.74 23.35 4.76
CA VAL A 133 -27.10 23.13 5.26
C VAL A 133 -27.39 23.96 6.52
N ALA A 134 -26.47 23.96 7.49
CA ALA A 134 -26.66 24.72 8.73
C ALA A 134 -26.74 26.22 8.48
N LEU A 135 -25.84 26.77 7.67
CA LEU A 135 -25.83 28.20 7.33
C LEU A 135 -27.05 28.61 6.51
N ALA A 136 -27.43 27.81 5.50
CA ALA A 136 -28.58 28.06 4.66
C ALA A 136 -29.90 27.96 5.47
N ALA A 137 -30.02 26.94 6.32
CA ALA A 137 -31.22 26.75 7.16
C ALA A 137 -31.43 27.92 8.13
N VAL A 138 -30.35 28.39 8.77
CA VAL A 138 -30.41 29.56 9.66
C VAL A 138 -30.72 30.83 8.87
N ASP A 139 -30.07 31.10 7.74
CA ASP A 139 -30.30 32.29 6.94
C ASP A 139 -31.76 32.32 6.40
N LEU A 140 -32.25 31.19 5.86
CA LEU A 140 -33.65 31.09 5.39
C LEU A 140 -34.68 31.16 6.52
N GLY A 141 -34.40 30.50 7.67
CA GLY A 141 -35.32 30.47 8.82
C GLY A 141 -35.52 31.83 9.50
N LEU A 142 -34.60 32.77 9.30
CA LEU A 142 -34.70 34.13 9.85
C LEU A 142 -35.42 35.11 8.93
N ARG A 143 -35.77 34.68 7.70
CA ARG A 143 -36.39 35.55 6.69
C ARG A 143 -37.93 35.49 6.75
N GLN A 144 -38.58 36.64 6.64
CA GLN A 144 -40.02 36.71 6.52
C GLN A 144 -40.51 36.45 5.09
N GLU A 145 -39.73 36.87 4.10
CA GLU A 145 -40.00 36.67 2.68
C GLU A 145 -38.75 36.09 2.01
N ILE A 146 -38.94 35.17 1.12
CA ILE A 146 -37.86 34.55 0.35
C ILE A 146 -37.94 35.02 -1.08
N ASP A 147 -37.04 35.91 -1.47
CA ASP A 147 -36.90 36.35 -2.84
C ASP A 147 -35.85 35.49 -3.61
N GLN A 148 -35.71 35.76 -4.91
CA GLN A 148 -34.77 35.03 -5.76
C GLN A 148 -33.34 35.20 -5.32
N SER A 149 -32.93 36.33 -4.71
CA SER A 149 -31.57 36.58 -4.28
C SER A 149 -31.22 35.77 -3.03
N ILE A 150 -32.15 35.65 -2.12
CA ILE A 150 -32.03 34.84 -0.88
C ILE A 150 -31.94 33.36 -1.23
N TYR A 151 -32.83 32.88 -2.13
CA TYR A 151 -32.76 31.53 -2.66
C TYR A 151 -31.41 31.25 -3.33
N GLY A 152 -30.91 32.17 -4.17
CA GLY A 152 -29.62 32.04 -4.83
C GLY A 152 -28.46 31.93 -3.83
N ASN A 153 -28.44 32.70 -2.76
CA ASN A 153 -27.44 32.62 -1.72
C ASN A 153 -27.48 31.28 -0.96
N ALA A 154 -28.66 30.81 -0.59
CA ALA A 154 -28.84 29.51 0.07
C ALA A 154 -28.38 28.36 -0.84
N PHE A 155 -28.71 28.41 -2.14
CA PHE A 155 -28.31 27.46 -3.13
C PHE A 155 -26.78 27.42 -3.30
N LEU A 156 -26.12 28.59 -3.32
CA LEU A 156 -24.67 28.67 -3.38
C LEU A 156 -23.98 28.10 -2.14
N LEU A 157 -24.55 28.28 -0.95
CA LEU A 157 -24.01 27.67 0.28
C LEU A 157 -24.16 26.14 0.26
N LEU A 158 -25.33 25.64 -0.23
CA LEU A 158 -25.61 24.20 -0.31
C LEU A 158 -24.72 23.47 -1.32
N ILE A 159 -24.39 24.10 -2.45
CA ILE A 159 -23.57 23.48 -3.50
C ILE A 159 -22.10 23.81 -3.31
N GLY A 160 -21.78 25.06 -2.96
CA GLY A 160 -20.39 25.52 -2.88
C GLY A 160 -19.56 24.75 -1.87
N GLY A 161 -20.11 24.46 -0.70
CA GLY A 161 -19.45 23.67 0.33
C GLY A 161 -19.05 22.26 -0.14
N PRO A 162 -20.00 21.42 -0.59
CA PRO A 162 -19.70 20.09 -1.08
C PRO A 162 -18.78 20.05 -2.29
N VAL A 163 -18.97 20.96 -3.26
CA VAL A 163 -18.14 21.02 -4.47
C VAL A 163 -16.69 21.33 -4.10
N VAL A 164 -16.46 22.34 -3.28
CA VAL A 164 -15.10 22.68 -2.82
C VAL A 164 -14.51 21.53 -1.99
N GLY A 165 -15.29 20.92 -1.10
CA GLY A 165 -14.86 19.79 -0.30
C GLY A 165 -14.46 18.57 -1.16
N TYR A 166 -15.23 18.28 -2.22
CA TYR A 166 -14.89 17.25 -3.19
C TYR A 166 -13.60 17.57 -3.98
N MET A 167 -13.45 18.84 -4.40
CA MET A 167 -12.22 19.28 -5.07
C MET A 167 -11.00 19.13 -4.15
N CYS A 168 -11.13 19.51 -2.86
CA CYS A 168 -10.06 19.33 -1.88
C CYS A 168 -9.68 17.84 -1.72
N GLU A 169 -10.67 16.95 -1.66
CA GLU A 169 -10.45 15.51 -1.60
C GLU A 169 -9.77 14.97 -2.87
N SER A 170 -10.18 15.43 -4.04
CA SER A 170 -9.59 15.03 -5.33
C SER A 170 -8.12 15.47 -5.44
N VAL A 171 -7.81 16.71 -5.08
CA VAL A 171 -6.42 17.22 -5.07
C VAL A 171 -5.55 16.44 -4.10
N GLN A 172 -6.10 16.08 -2.94
CA GLN A 172 -5.38 15.26 -1.96
C GLN A 172 -5.08 13.85 -2.48
N ARG A 173 -6.06 13.19 -3.11
CA ARG A 173 -5.84 11.86 -3.73
C ARG A 173 -4.75 11.91 -4.78
N MET A 174 -4.82 12.89 -5.69
CA MET A 174 -3.78 13.07 -6.72
C MET A 174 -2.39 13.30 -6.13
N ALA A 175 -2.29 14.04 -5.03
CA ALA A 175 -1.01 14.28 -4.35
C ALA A 175 -0.44 13.00 -3.74
N LEU A 176 -1.28 12.15 -3.13
CA LEU A 176 -0.87 10.85 -2.58
C LEU A 176 -0.44 9.87 -3.67
N GLU A 177 -1.23 9.75 -4.75
CA GLU A 177 -0.91 8.89 -5.89
C GLU A 177 0.43 9.29 -6.55
N ARG A 178 0.66 10.60 -6.67
CA ARG A 178 1.92 11.12 -7.19
C ARG A 178 3.11 10.79 -6.28
N ASP A 179 2.98 10.96 -4.97
CA ASP A 179 4.03 10.65 -3.99
C ASP A 179 4.37 9.14 -4.00
N GLU A 180 3.35 8.28 -4.13
CA GLU A 180 3.55 6.83 -4.29
C GLU A 180 4.26 6.48 -5.61
N ALA A 181 3.86 7.12 -6.72
CA ALA A 181 4.49 6.92 -8.02
C ALA A 181 5.97 7.40 -8.02
N GLU A 182 6.25 8.55 -7.42
CA GLU A 182 7.62 9.08 -7.28
C GLU A 182 8.50 8.14 -6.44
N ARG A 183 7.96 7.60 -5.33
CA ARG A 183 8.68 6.60 -4.52
C ARG A 183 8.90 5.28 -5.25
N ALA A 184 7.93 4.82 -6.03
CA ALA A 184 8.08 3.60 -6.84
C ALA A 184 9.14 3.79 -7.92
N ALA A 185 9.15 4.93 -8.61
CA ALA A 185 10.15 5.29 -9.61
C ALA A 185 11.57 5.36 -9.01
N ALA A 186 11.73 6.02 -7.86
CA ALA A 186 13.02 6.10 -7.16
C ALA A 186 13.56 4.72 -6.75
N ARG A 187 12.68 3.80 -6.26
CA ARG A 187 13.07 2.43 -5.94
C ARG A 187 13.46 1.64 -7.18
N ALA A 188 12.77 1.82 -8.31
CA ALA A 188 13.10 1.17 -9.57
C ALA A 188 14.45 1.65 -10.11
N GLU A 189 14.72 2.95 -10.05
CA GLU A 189 15.99 3.54 -10.46
C GLU A 189 17.17 3.02 -9.61
N GLU A 190 16.98 2.98 -8.29
CA GLU A 190 18.01 2.45 -7.36
C GLU A 190 18.29 0.96 -7.62
N ARG A 191 17.23 0.15 -7.85
CA ARG A 191 17.39 -1.26 -8.23
C ARG A 191 18.17 -1.40 -9.55
N ALA A 192 17.84 -0.58 -10.55
CA ALA A 192 18.54 -0.60 -11.83
C ALA A 192 20.00 -0.15 -11.69
N ARG A 193 20.30 0.80 -10.78
CA ARG A 193 21.66 1.23 -10.48
C ARG A 193 22.47 0.12 -9.82
N LEU A 194 21.89 -0.53 -8.80
CA LEU A 194 22.52 -1.66 -8.11
C LEU A 194 22.76 -2.84 -9.06
N ALA A 195 21.79 -3.19 -9.90
CA ALA A 195 21.91 -4.24 -10.89
C ALA A 195 23.08 -3.98 -11.86
N ARG A 196 23.24 -2.75 -12.33
CA ARG A 196 24.38 -2.36 -13.18
C ARG A 196 25.73 -2.46 -12.45
N ALA A 197 25.80 -1.97 -11.21
CA ALA A 197 27.02 -2.03 -10.42
C ALA A 197 27.46 -3.48 -10.13
N VAL A 198 26.51 -4.37 -9.84
CA VAL A 198 26.78 -5.80 -9.64
C VAL A 198 27.16 -6.47 -10.96
N HIS A 199 26.48 -6.14 -12.06
CA HIS A 199 26.85 -6.67 -13.38
C HIS A 199 28.26 -6.30 -13.79
N ASP A 200 28.65 -5.04 -13.65
CA ASP A 200 29.96 -4.54 -14.14
C ASP A 200 31.13 -4.89 -13.20
N GLY A 201 30.85 -5.06 -11.90
CA GLY A 201 31.88 -5.38 -10.92
C GLY A 201 32.00 -6.88 -10.61
N VAL A 202 30.91 -7.42 -10.01
CA VAL A 202 30.95 -8.78 -9.42
C VAL A 202 30.90 -9.87 -10.49
N LEU A 203 30.02 -9.74 -11.47
CA LEU A 203 29.87 -10.76 -12.51
C LEU A 203 31.12 -10.87 -13.40
N GLN A 204 31.79 -9.75 -13.67
CA GLN A 204 33.07 -9.79 -14.44
C GLN A 204 34.19 -10.51 -13.66
N VAL A 205 34.28 -10.29 -12.34
CA VAL A 205 35.26 -10.97 -11.49
C VAL A 205 34.96 -12.48 -11.41
N LEU A 206 33.72 -12.87 -11.19
CA LEU A 206 33.29 -14.26 -11.13
C LEU A 206 33.56 -15.00 -12.45
N ALA A 207 33.24 -14.37 -13.59
CA ALA A 207 33.55 -14.92 -14.92
C ALA A 207 35.05 -15.07 -15.18
N LEU A 208 35.85 -14.12 -14.67
CA LEU A 208 37.33 -14.23 -14.76
C LEU A 208 37.86 -15.40 -13.91
N VAL A 209 37.36 -15.54 -12.67
CA VAL A 209 37.74 -16.65 -11.77
C VAL A 209 37.33 -17.99 -12.37
N GLN A 210 36.12 -18.10 -12.93
CA GLN A 210 35.67 -19.31 -13.60
C GLN A 210 36.59 -19.71 -14.77
N ARG A 211 36.93 -18.76 -15.63
CA ARG A 211 37.79 -19.00 -16.80
C ARG A 211 39.21 -19.42 -16.39
N ARG A 212 39.82 -18.65 -15.47
CA ARG A 212 41.19 -18.95 -15.01
C ARG A 212 41.27 -20.23 -14.19
N GLY A 213 40.23 -20.54 -13.38
CA GLY A 213 40.13 -21.80 -12.65
C GLY A 213 40.14 -23.02 -13.60
N GLY A 214 39.35 -22.93 -14.68
CA GLY A 214 39.33 -23.97 -15.71
C GLY A 214 40.69 -24.18 -16.45
N GLU A 215 41.45 -23.09 -16.69
CA GLU A 215 42.77 -23.15 -17.33
C GLU A 215 43.86 -23.75 -16.42
N LEU A 216 43.78 -23.54 -15.09
CA LEU A 216 44.83 -23.97 -14.14
C LEU A 216 44.63 -25.41 -13.64
N GLY A 217 43.41 -25.96 -13.69
CA GLY A 217 43.12 -27.32 -13.21
C GLY A 217 43.24 -27.51 -11.70
N GLY A 218 43.05 -28.74 -11.21
CA GLY A 218 43.15 -29.07 -9.78
C GLY A 218 42.17 -28.29 -8.91
N ASP A 219 42.60 -27.85 -7.72
CA ASP A 219 41.80 -27.08 -6.76
C ASP A 219 41.27 -25.73 -7.34
N ALA A 220 42.00 -25.17 -8.33
CA ALA A 220 41.59 -23.96 -9.01
C ALA A 220 40.37 -24.19 -9.93
N ALA A 221 40.21 -25.37 -10.50
CA ALA A 221 39.05 -25.74 -11.30
C ALA A 221 37.76 -25.81 -10.44
N GLU A 222 37.88 -26.29 -9.20
CA GLU A 222 36.75 -26.31 -8.26
C GLU A 222 36.30 -24.91 -7.87
N LEU A 223 37.25 -24.00 -7.58
CA LEU A 223 36.98 -22.58 -7.36
C LEU A 223 36.31 -21.93 -8.58
N GLY A 224 36.74 -22.26 -9.79
CA GLY A 224 36.15 -21.79 -11.04
C GLY A 224 34.67 -22.25 -11.20
N ARG A 225 34.41 -23.51 -10.85
CA ARG A 225 33.03 -24.05 -10.88
C ARG A 225 32.11 -23.34 -9.90
N LEU A 226 32.55 -23.15 -8.65
CA LEU A 226 31.81 -22.42 -7.62
C LEU A 226 31.53 -20.96 -8.03
N ALA A 227 32.53 -20.29 -8.61
CA ALA A 227 32.36 -18.93 -9.12
C ALA A 227 31.30 -18.88 -10.24
N GLY A 228 31.25 -19.87 -11.13
CA GLY A 228 30.25 -19.97 -12.18
C GLY A 228 28.81 -20.29 -11.64
N GLU A 229 28.70 -21.01 -10.54
CA GLU A 229 27.42 -21.25 -9.86
C GLU A 229 26.91 -19.96 -9.23
N GLN A 230 27.78 -19.23 -8.52
CA GLN A 230 27.41 -17.93 -7.91
C GLN A 230 27.11 -16.87 -8.97
N GLU A 231 27.79 -16.85 -10.12
CA GLU A 231 27.47 -15.95 -11.23
C GLU A 231 26.05 -16.18 -11.75
N ARG A 232 25.65 -17.45 -11.93
CA ARG A 232 24.32 -17.80 -12.42
C ARG A 232 23.23 -17.43 -11.43
N GLU A 233 23.44 -17.69 -10.15
CA GLU A 233 22.51 -17.33 -9.07
C GLU A 233 22.33 -15.80 -8.98
N LEU A 234 23.43 -15.05 -9.01
CA LEU A 234 23.40 -13.59 -8.97
C LEU A 234 22.71 -13.00 -10.20
N ARG A 235 22.89 -13.56 -11.40
CA ARG A 235 22.17 -13.15 -12.61
C ARG A 235 20.66 -13.40 -12.50
N ALA A 236 20.24 -14.51 -11.91
CA ALA A 236 18.84 -14.81 -11.68
C ALA A 236 18.19 -13.78 -10.72
N LEU A 237 18.88 -13.44 -9.62
CA LEU A 237 18.43 -12.40 -8.68
C LEU A 237 18.33 -11.01 -9.33
N ILE A 238 19.29 -10.62 -10.18
CA ILE A 238 19.31 -9.32 -10.85
C ILE A 238 18.19 -9.20 -11.90
N ARG A 239 17.89 -10.28 -12.63
CA ARG A 239 16.79 -10.30 -13.59
C ARG A 239 15.43 -10.27 -12.93
N GLY A 240 15.38 -10.34 -11.59
CA GLY A 240 14.12 -10.45 -10.86
C GLY A 240 13.47 -11.82 -11.07
N GLU A 241 14.21 -12.74 -11.67
CA GLU A 241 13.95 -14.17 -11.61
C GLU A 241 14.27 -14.58 -10.18
N GLN A 242 13.38 -14.24 -9.23
CA GLN A 242 13.35 -15.03 -8.01
C GLN A 242 13.12 -16.46 -8.49
N PRO A 243 13.93 -17.42 -8.05
CA PRO A 243 13.57 -18.80 -8.24
C PRO A 243 12.19 -18.95 -7.57
N GLY A 244 11.12 -19.07 -8.40
CA GLY A 244 9.75 -19.19 -7.92
C GLY A 244 8.77 -18.07 -8.21
N ARG A 245 9.12 -16.99 -8.94
CA ARG A 245 8.14 -15.94 -9.28
C ARG A 245 8.13 -15.63 -10.78
N GLY A 246 7.73 -16.65 -11.56
CA GLY A 246 7.18 -16.45 -12.89
C GLY A 246 5.74 -15.92 -12.77
N PRO A 247 5.22 -15.15 -13.75
CA PRO A 247 3.83 -14.74 -13.78
C PRO A 247 2.96 -15.91 -14.25
N ALA A 248 2.79 -16.93 -13.44
CA ALA A 248 1.82 -17.97 -13.71
C ALA A 248 0.59 -17.75 -12.82
N ALA A 249 -0.23 -16.78 -13.21
CA ALA A 249 -1.64 -16.80 -12.86
C ALA A 249 -2.31 -17.94 -13.66
N GLY A 250 -2.04 -19.19 -13.30
CA GLY A 250 -2.58 -20.37 -13.95
C GLY A 250 -2.51 -21.59 -13.04
N MET A 251 -3.34 -22.59 -13.32
CA MET A 251 -3.26 -23.92 -12.72
C MET A 251 -2.24 -24.75 -13.53
N GLY A 252 -1.40 -25.49 -12.84
CA GLY A 252 -0.44 -26.44 -13.40
C GLY A 252 -0.80 -27.88 -13.02
N ASP A 253 -0.49 -28.84 -13.87
CA ASP A 253 -0.65 -30.26 -13.58
C ASP A 253 0.64 -30.81 -12.98
N LEU A 254 0.64 -31.00 -11.64
CA LEU A 254 1.79 -31.53 -10.92
C LEU A 254 2.14 -32.96 -11.35
N ALA A 255 1.13 -33.80 -11.67
CA ALA A 255 1.37 -35.18 -12.07
C ALA A 255 2.13 -35.25 -13.41
N ALA A 256 1.73 -34.43 -14.39
CA ALA A 256 2.43 -34.32 -15.67
C ALA A 256 3.85 -33.77 -15.49
N ALA A 257 4.04 -32.73 -14.66
CA ALA A 257 5.32 -32.12 -14.44
C ALA A 257 6.35 -33.03 -13.70
N LEU A 258 5.88 -33.87 -12.77
CA LEU A 258 6.72 -34.87 -12.11
C LEU A 258 7.05 -36.03 -13.06
N ALA A 259 6.11 -36.46 -13.94
CA ALA A 259 6.36 -37.51 -14.92
C ALA A 259 7.52 -37.19 -15.88
N GLU A 260 7.80 -35.87 -16.14
CA GLU A 260 8.96 -35.45 -16.92
C GLU A 260 10.32 -35.78 -16.26
N LEU A 261 10.35 -36.11 -14.96
CA LEU A 261 11.55 -36.52 -14.25
C LEU A 261 11.89 -37.97 -14.39
N GLU A 262 11.03 -38.76 -15.04
CA GLU A 262 11.25 -40.20 -15.28
C GLU A 262 12.45 -40.43 -16.18
N THR A 263 13.32 -41.36 -15.77
CA THR A 263 14.54 -41.75 -16.51
C THR A 263 14.74 -43.27 -16.40
N GLY A 264 15.82 -43.80 -16.97
CA GLY A 264 16.18 -45.22 -16.82
C GLY A 264 16.49 -45.66 -15.38
N THR A 265 16.82 -44.70 -14.49
CA THR A 265 17.12 -44.94 -13.07
C THR A 265 16.10 -44.34 -12.11
N VAL A 266 15.23 -43.45 -12.58
CA VAL A 266 14.16 -42.82 -11.80
C VAL A 266 12.82 -43.30 -12.28
N THR A 267 12.04 -43.90 -11.39
CA THR A 267 10.66 -44.32 -11.66
C THR A 267 9.70 -43.35 -10.99
N VAL A 268 8.75 -42.81 -11.77
CA VAL A 268 7.71 -41.90 -11.24
C VAL A 268 6.37 -42.61 -11.21
N SER A 269 5.68 -42.58 -10.09
CA SER A 269 4.35 -43.15 -9.90
C SER A 269 3.40 -42.11 -9.31
N GLY A 270 2.19 -42.06 -9.82
CA GLY A 270 1.19 -41.09 -9.35
C GLY A 270 -0.20 -41.37 -9.87
N PRO A 271 -1.20 -40.52 -9.55
CA PRO A 271 -2.55 -40.63 -10.06
C PRO A 271 -2.57 -40.55 -11.59
N ALA A 272 -3.47 -41.34 -12.19
CA ALA A 272 -3.69 -41.29 -13.65
C ALA A 272 -4.47 -40.05 -14.10
N THR A 273 -5.00 -39.27 -13.15
CA THR A 273 -5.72 -38.00 -13.39
C THR A 273 -4.84 -36.85 -13.11
N ALA A 274 -5.07 -35.71 -13.81
CA ALA A 274 -4.36 -34.46 -13.56
C ALA A 274 -4.49 -34.01 -12.09
N VAL A 275 -3.38 -33.59 -11.50
CA VAL A 275 -3.35 -33.00 -10.15
C VAL A 275 -3.16 -31.47 -10.30
N GLU A 276 -4.29 -30.80 -10.47
CA GLU A 276 -4.30 -29.36 -10.67
C GLU A 276 -3.99 -28.62 -9.37
N MET A 277 -3.05 -27.68 -9.43
CA MET A 277 -2.68 -26.76 -8.34
C MET A 277 -2.10 -25.47 -8.93
N PRO A 278 -1.94 -24.39 -8.12
CA PRO A 278 -1.28 -23.18 -8.61
C PRO A 278 0.07 -23.48 -9.24
N ALA A 279 0.32 -23.00 -10.46
CA ALA A 279 1.50 -23.36 -11.25
C ALA A 279 2.81 -23.12 -10.49
N HIS A 280 2.91 -22.01 -9.71
CA HIS A 280 4.08 -21.72 -8.88
C HIS A 280 4.34 -22.78 -7.79
N GLN A 281 3.27 -23.37 -7.21
CA GLN A 281 3.40 -24.46 -6.22
C GLN A 281 3.90 -25.74 -6.89
N ALA A 282 3.35 -26.07 -8.06
CA ALA A 282 3.80 -27.23 -8.84
C ALA A 282 5.28 -27.11 -9.23
N GLU A 283 5.72 -25.93 -9.70
CA GLU A 283 7.12 -25.64 -10.05
C GLU A 283 8.07 -25.81 -8.86
N GLU A 284 7.71 -25.31 -7.67
CA GLU A 284 8.53 -25.43 -6.46
C GLU A 284 8.61 -26.90 -5.95
N ILE A 285 7.52 -27.65 -6.01
CA ILE A 285 7.52 -29.08 -5.66
C ILE A 285 8.42 -29.87 -6.63
N VAL A 286 8.32 -29.62 -7.93
CA VAL A 286 9.19 -30.24 -8.95
C VAL A 286 10.65 -29.88 -8.72
N ALA A 287 10.95 -28.61 -8.37
CA ALA A 287 12.30 -28.17 -8.06
C ALA A 287 12.87 -28.83 -6.79
N ALA A 288 12.06 -29.00 -5.74
CA ALA A 288 12.42 -29.72 -4.52
C ALA A 288 12.67 -31.22 -4.81
N THR A 289 11.79 -31.85 -5.60
CA THR A 289 11.94 -33.24 -6.06
C THR A 289 13.23 -33.44 -6.86
N ARG A 290 13.52 -32.52 -7.79
CA ARG A 290 14.78 -32.56 -8.58
C ARG A 290 16.02 -32.44 -7.70
N ALA A 291 16.00 -31.55 -6.69
CA ALA A 291 17.08 -31.39 -5.73
C ALA A 291 17.30 -32.68 -4.91
N ALA A 292 16.21 -33.38 -4.53
CA ALA A 292 16.32 -34.68 -3.85
C ALA A 292 16.93 -35.76 -4.75
N LEU A 293 16.54 -35.83 -6.03
CA LEU A 293 17.12 -36.75 -7.02
C LEU A 293 18.59 -36.43 -7.31
N ASP A 294 18.97 -35.17 -7.35
CA ASP A 294 20.37 -34.75 -7.49
C ASP A 294 21.21 -35.16 -6.28
N ASN A 295 20.63 -35.19 -5.07
CA ASN A 295 21.27 -35.75 -3.88
C ASN A 295 21.54 -37.25 -4.02
N VAL A 296 20.56 -38.00 -4.51
CA VAL A 296 20.73 -39.44 -4.76
C VAL A 296 21.91 -39.67 -5.71
N ARG A 297 21.93 -38.99 -6.85
CA ARG A 297 23.04 -39.12 -7.84
C ARG A 297 24.40 -38.77 -7.24
N ARG A 298 24.49 -37.73 -6.41
CA ARG A 298 25.72 -37.26 -5.82
C ARG A 298 26.27 -38.17 -4.71
N HIS A 299 25.38 -38.76 -3.90
CA HIS A 299 25.78 -39.48 -2.69
C HIS A 299 25.69 -40.99 -2.79
N VAL A 300 24.82 -41.52 -3.66
CA VAL A 300 24.65 -42.96 -3.89
C VAL A 300 25.36 -43.39 -5.18
N GLY A 301 25.26 -42.58 -6.24
CA GLY A 301 25.92 -42.83 -7.53
C GLY A 301 25.02 -42.53 -8.73
N GLU A 302 25.63 -42.42 -9.91
CA GLU A 302 24.89 -42.11 -11.15
C GLU A 302 23.90 -43.20 -11.57
N ASP A 303 24.20 -44.46 -11.23
CA ASP A 303 23.36 -45.65 -11.54
C ASP A 303 22.37 -45.98 -10.42
N ALA A 304 22.30 -45.16 -9.35
CA ALA A 304 21.38 -45.39 -8.23
C ALA A 304 19.92 -45.30 -8.67
N ARG A 305 19.12 -46.22 -8.17
CA ARG A 305 17.66 -46.24 -8.46
C ARG A 305 16.97 -45.30 -7.47
N ALA A 306 16.04 -44.52 -7.98
CA ALA A 306 15.16 -43.68 -7.18
C ALA A 306 13.71 -43.81 -7.62
N TRP A 307 12.81 -43.65 -6.68
CA TRP A 307 11.37 -43.71 -6.88
C TRP A 307 10.74 -42.40 -6.40
N VAL A 308 9.91 -41.83 -7.25
CA VAL A 308 9.08 -40.66 -6.92
C VAL A 308 7.65 -41.11 -6.88
N LEU A 309 6.98 -40.91 -5.76
CA LEU A 309 5.55 -41.22 -5.58
C LEU A 309 4.76 -39.96 -5.31
N LEU A 310 3.79 -39.62 -6.16
CA LEU A 310 2.81 -38.58 -5.92
C LEU A 310 1.51 -39.15 -5.42
N GLN A 311 1.04 -38.64 -4.26
CA GLN A 311 -0.28 -38.90 -3.73
C GLN A 311 -1.06 -37.60 -3.62
N ALA A 312 -2.30 -37.59 -4.09
CA ALA A 312 -3.18 -36.43 -4.03
C ALA A 312 -4.34 -36.68 -3.07
N PHE A 313 -4.43 -35.86 -2.05
CA PHE A 313 -5.51 -35.82 -1.07
C PHE A 313 -6.43 -34.61 -1.33
N PRO A 314 -7.61 -34.55 -0.71
CA PRO A 314 -8.50 -33.41 -0.92
C PRO A 314 -7.92 -32.07 -0.44
N ASP A 315 -7.12 -32.06 0.63
CA ASP A 315 -6.59 -30.90 1.32
C ASP A 315 -5.08 -30.68 1.12
N HIS A 316 -4.35 -31.69 0.63
CA HIS A 316 -2.90 -31.62 0.42
C HIS A 316 -2.43 -32.56 -0.69
N VAL A 317 -1.18 -32.42 -1.09
CA VAL A 317 -0.44 -33.39 -1.91
C VAL A 317 0.78 -33.88 -1.13
N GLU A 318 1.13 -35.16 -1.32
CA GLU A 318 2.36 -35.74 -0.80
C GLU A 318 3.24 -36.22 -1.95
N VAL A 319 4.52 -35.86 -1.91
CA VAL A 319 5.53 -36.35 -2.85
C VAL A 319 6.64 -37.03 -2.05
N SER A 320 6.79 -38.34 -2.23
CA SER A 320 7.89 -39.10 -1.66
C SER A 320 8.98 -39.33 -2.71
N VAL A 321 10.24 -39.11 -2.32
CA VAL A 321 11.43 -39.37 -3.16
C VAL A 321 12.33 -40.30 -2.39
N ARG A 322 12.44 -41.55 -2.81
CA ARG A 322 13.18 -42.63 -2.14
C ARG A 322 14.30 -43.16 -2.99
N ASP A 323 15.44 -43.50 -2.37
CA ASP A 323 16.56 -44.24 -2.95
C ASP A 323 16.78 -45.59 -2.24
N ASP A 324 17.57 -46.47 -2.86
CA ASP A 324 18.00 -47.76 -2.32
C ASP A 324 19.47 -47.73 -1.84
N GLY A 325 19.99 -46.55 -1.54
CA GLY A 325 21.35 -46.35 -1.08
C GLY A 325 21.62 -46.87 0.33
N PRO A 326 22.81 -46.67 0.85
CA PRO A 326 23.21 -47.10 2.21
C PRO A 326 22.63 -46.25 3.33
N GLY A 327 21.82 -45.23 2.99
CA GLY A 327 21.32 -44.24 3.93
C GLY A 327 22.41 -43.32 4.48
N ILE A 328 22.00 -42.45 5.41
CA ILE A 328 22.90 -41.50 6.08
C ILE A 328 23.23 -42.03 7.48
N ALA A 329 24.51 -42.18 7.83
CA ALA A 329 24.95 -42.68 9.12
C ALA A 329 24.45 -41.77 10.27
N GLU A 330 24.00 -42.38 11.39
CA GLU A 330 23.63 -41.68 12.62
C GLU A 330 24.75 -40.73 13.06
N GLY A 331 24.43 -39.43 13.26
CA GLY A 331 25.40 -38.39 13.64
C GLY A 331 25.88 -37.51 12.47
N ARG A 332 25.89 -38.00 11.22
CA ARG A 332 26.36 -37.21 10.07
C ARG A 332 25.40 -36.08 9.67
N VAL A 333 24.10 -36.26 9.96
CA VAL A 333 23.08 -35.22 9.78
C VAL A 333 23.30 -34.07 10.77
N VAL A 334 23.67 -34.39 12.02
CA VAL A 334 23.95 -33.40 13.08
C VAL A 334 25.29 -32.69 12.84
N GLU A 335 26.33 -33.41 12.39
CA GLU A 335 27.63 -32.82 12.05
C GLU A 335 27.60 -31.95 10.80
N ALA A 336 26.79 -32.31 9.79
CA ALA A 336 26.59 -31.48 8.60
C ALA A 336 25.87 -30.18 8.95
N GLY A 337 24.96 -30.18 9.92
CA GLY A 337 24.31 -28.99 10.48
C GLY A 337 25.28 -28.04 11.17
N ALA A 338 26.22 -28.58 11.95
CA ALA A 338 27.21 -27.80 12.68
C ALA A 338 28.32 -27.19 11.76
N GLN A 339 28.51 -27.75 10.56
CA GLN A 339 29.56 -27.34 9.60
C GLN A 339 29.03 -26.50 8.42
N GLY A 340 27.77 -26.09 8.42
CA GLY A 340 27.15 -25.28 7.36
C GLY A 340 27.06 -26.00 5.99
N ARG A 341 27.13 -27.35 5.97
CA ARG A 341 27.06 -28.17 4.77
C ARG A 341 25.67 -28.71 4.43
N LEU A 342 24.65 -28.19 5.11
CA LEU A 342 23.23 -28.56 4.91
C LEU A 342 22.55 -27.86 3.72
N GLY A 343 23.31 -27.16 2.86
CA GLY A 343 22.76 -26.26 1.83
C GLY A 343 21.67 -26.85 0.92
N ILE A 344 21.65 -28.18 0.67
CA ILE A 344 20.62 -28.81 -0.17
C ILE A 344 19.40 -29.22 0.67
N SER A 345 19.60 -29.77 1.87
CA SER A 345 18.51 -30.15 2.77
C SER A 345 17.74 -28.92 3.27
N GLU A 346 18.43 -27.81 3.55
CA GLU A 346 17.82 -26.51 3.87
C GLU A 346 17.09 -25.92 2.66
N SER A 347 17.63 -26.09 1.45
CA SER A 347 16.97 -25.63 0.22
C SER A 347 15.67 -26.40 -0.07
N ILE A 348 15.59 -27.72 0.17
CA ILE A 348 14.38 -28.52 0.01
C ILE A 348 13.34 -28.11 1.07
N ARG A 349 13.74 -28.06 2.34
CA ARG A 349 12.84 -27.67 3.43
C ARG A 349 12.30 -26.24 3.26
N GLY A 350 13.18 -25.28 3.00
CA GLY A 350 12.79 -23.89 2.82
C GLY A 350 11.77 -23.69 1.70
N ARG A 351 11.95 -24.37 0.55
CA ARG A 351 10.97 -24.31 -0.57
C ARG A 351 9.59 -24.83 -0.20
N ILE A 352 9.55 -25.94 0.53
CA ILE A 352 8.29 -26.56 0.93
C ILE A 352 7.63 -25.78 2.08
N GLU A 353 8.42 -25.25 3.02
CA GLU A 353 7.92 -24.37 4.09
C GLU A 353 7.37 -23.05 3.54
N ASP A 354 7.98 -22.48 2.51
CA ASP A 354 7.49 -21.27 1.81
C ASP A 354 6.11 -21.48 1.15
N LEU A 355 5.78 -22.73 0.84
CA LEU A 355 4.45 -23.13 0.35
C LEU A 355 3.45 -23.45 1.48
N GLY A 356 3.85 -23.26 2.75
CA GLY A 356 3.07 -23.66 3.92
C GLY A 356 3.03 -25.16 4.17
N GLY A 357 3.94 -25.92 3.54
CA GLY A 357 4.08 -27.36 3.65
C GLY A 357 5.15 -27.80 4.65
N GLN A 358 5.42 -29.11 4.69
CA GLN A 358 6.44 -29.74 5.50
C GLN A 358 7.32 -30.68 4.67
N ALA A 359 8.62 -30.73 4.95
CA ALA A 359 9.54 -31.66 4.32
C ALA A 359 10.30 -32.44 5.38
N GLU A 360 10.14 -33.78 5.37
CA GLU A 360 10.76 -34.70 6.31
C GLU A 360 11.78 -35.58 5.60
N LEU A 361 12.93 -35.80 6.24
CA LEU A 361 13.98 -36.69 5.77
C LEU A 361 14.05 -37.91 6.65
N ILE A 362 13.70 -39.06 6.10
CA ILE A 362 13.77 -40.36 6.75
C ILE A 362 14.97 -41.10 6.16
N THR A 363 15.86 -41.60 7.00
CA THR A 363 17.06 -42.33 6.57
C THR A 363 17.28 -43.58 7.41
N GLY A 364 17.77 -44.64 6.78
CA GLY A 364 18.00 -45.93 7.43
C GLY A 364 18.93 -46.81 6.59
N ALA A 365 19.15 -48.04 7.05
CA ALA A 365 20.04 -49.01 6.39
C ALA A 365 19.59 -49.43 4.96
N THR A 366 18.38 -49.05 4.55
CA THR A 366 17.74 -49.46 3.28
C THR A 366 17.50 -48.26 2.35
N GLY A 367 18.17 -47.14 2.57
CA GLY A 367 18.05 -45.95 1.74
C GLY A 367 17.65 -44.68 2.48
N THR A 368 17.39 -43.65 1.70
CA THR A 368 16.90 -42.33 2.19
C THR A 368 15.59 -41.99 1.50
N GLU A 369 14.67 -41.40 2.23
CA GLU A 369 13.37 -40.94 1.74
C GLU A 369 13.10 -39.51 2.17
N TRP A 370 12.72 -38.69 1.22
CA TRP A 370 12.15 -37.37 1.44
C TRP A 370 10.63 -37.44 1.32
N GLU A 371 9.92 -37.00 2.34
CA GLU A 371 8.47 -36.81 2.29
C GLU A 371 8.17 -35.32 2.27
N LEU A 372 7.51 -34.86 1.20
CA LEU A 372 7.16 -33.48 0.94
C LEU A 372 5.62 -33.36 0.99
N THR A 373 5.08 -32.69 2.00
CA THR A 373 3.63 -32.46 2.14
C THR A 373 3.32 -31.00 1.88
N VAL A 374 2.43 -30.70 0.93
CA VAL A 374 2.06 -29.32 0.58
C VAL A 374 0.53 -29.18 0.56
N PRO A 375 -0.04 -28.19 1.26
CA PRO A 375 -1.48 -27.95 1.26
C PRO A 375 -1.96 -27.48 -0.12
N ARG A 376 -3.14 -27.99 -0.54
CA ARG A 376 -3.82 -27.56 -1.76
C ARG A 376 -4.65 -26.32 -1.48
N THR A 377 -4.11 -25.12 -1.75
CA THR A 377 -4.86 -23.87 -1.65
C THR A 377 -5.64 -23.63 -2.95
N GLY A 378 -6.97 -23.61 -2.90
CA GLY A 378 -7.81 -23.10 -3.99
C GLY A 378 -8.62 -24.10 -4.79
N VAL A 379 -8.96 -25.28 -4.25
CA VAL A 379 -10.02 -26.12 -4.81
C VAL A 379 -11.22 -26.00 -3.87
N ASP A 380 -12.02 -24.94 -4.04
CA ASP A 380 -13.37 -24.89 -3.48
C ASP A 380 -14.22 -25.96 -4.21
N ALA A 381 -14.87 -26.79 -3.39
CA ALA A 381 -15.76 -27.86 -3.81
C ALA A 381 -17.08 -27.33 -4.40
#